data_5998f22871811b5bc409c01641e4e50e
#
_entry.id   5998f22871811b5bc409c01641e4e50e
#
_cell.length_a   1.000
_cell.length_b   1.000
_cell.length_c   1.000
_cell.angle_alpha   90.00
_cell.angle_beta   90.00
_cell.angle_gamma   90.00
#
_symmetry.space_group_name_H-M   'P 1'
#
loop_
_entity.id
_entity.type
_entity.pdbx_description
1 polymer ?
#
loop_
_entity_poly.entity_id
_entity_poly.type
_entity_poly.pdbx_seq_one_letter_code
_entity_poly.pdbx_strand_id
1 'polypeptide(L)'
;MPPSPAISVGPVSAPSWVTDAVVAGGGEIVDVARAKGLVWASPTAAHELGDVLDANPHIEWVQLPWAGVERFVHLVDESRLWTCGKGVYAEPVAEHALSLLLAGMRNVADYARQHEWTGPVGRNLLGANVTILGAGGITTSLVRLLKPFNCHITVVRNMPEYFPGADTVMTSVNLVDALVGADAVIVALALTPDTDGMLSKGEFEHMERHAWLVNVGRGRHIVTDDLVWALREGVIGGAALDVTDPEPLPAGHPLWSMPNCIITPHVGNTPEMAVPLLSERISENVRRYAAGAELIGAIHPELGY
;
A
#
# COMPACT_ATOMS: atom_id res chain seq x y z
N MET A 1 4.09 30.11 23.36
CA MET A 1 3.91 28.81 22.69
C MET A 1 2.40 28.55 22.65
N PRO A 2 1.85 28.00 21.60
CA PRO A 2 0.48 27.53 21.62
C PRO A 2 0.27 26.54 22.79
N PRO A 3 -0.92 26.45 23.38
CA PRO A 3 -1.17 25.46 24.42
C PRO A 3 -1.00 24.04 23.88
N SER A 4 -0.49 23.13 24.72
CA SER A 4 -0.37 21.73 24.36
C SER A 4 -1.75 21.15 24.03
N PRO A 5 -1.97 20.54 22.87
CA PRO A 5 -3.26 19.97 22.52
C PRO A 5 -3.56 18.76 23.40
N ALA A 6 -4.79 18.69 23.91
CA ALA A 6 -5.29 17.59 24.73
C ALA A 6 -5.63 16.39 23.80
N ILE A 7 -4.84 15.33 23.86
CA ILE A 7 -4.93 14.15 22.99
C ILE A 7 -5.18 12.90 23.83
N SER A 8 -6.11 12.06 23.41
CA SER A 8 -6.28 10.72 23.93
C SER A 8 -5.70 9.68 22.97
N VAL A 9 -5.28 8.54 23.52
CA VAL A 9 -4.78 7.39 22.75
C VAL A 9 -5.68 6.20 23.03
N GLY A 10 -6.18 5.57 22.00
CA GLY A 10 -7.03 4.39 22.08
C GLY A 10 -6.66 3.33 21.05
N PRO A 11 -7.20 2.12 21.24
CA PRO A 11 -7.85 1.59 22.43
C PRO A 11 -6.90 1.48 23.65
N VAL A 12 -7.41 1.00 24.80
CA VAL A 12 -6.58 0.82 26.02
C VAL A 12 -5.36 -0.08 25.77
N SER A 13 -5.44 -0.99 24.80
CA SER A 13 -4.35 -1.87 24.38
C SER A 13 -3.35 -1.20 23.42
N ALA A 14 -3.48 0.10 23.16
CA ALA A 14 -2.55 0.81 22.26
C ALA A 14 -1.10 0.68 22.75
N PRO A 15 -0.14 0.43 21.83
CA PRO A 15 1.27 0.34 22.21
C PRO A 15 1.82 1.67 22.74
N SER A 16 2.75 1.61 23.69
CA SER A 16 3.31 2.81 24.34
C SER A 16 3.98 3.79 23.36
N TRP A 17 4.55 3.32 22.26
CA TRP A 17 5.16 4.19 21.25
C TRP A 17 4.19 5.24 20.67
N VAL A 18 2.87 4.94 20.67
CA VAL A 18 1.85 5.90 20.20
C VAL A 18 1.73 7.08 21.17
N THR A 19 1.70 6.78 22.48
CA THR A 19 1.72 7.80 23.53
C THR A 19 3.00 8.62 23.47
N ASP A 20 4.16 7.95 23.30
CA ASP A 20 5.46 8.61 23.17
C ASP A 20 5.49 9.56 21.96
N ALA A 21 4.90 9.13 20.84
CA ALA A 21 4.78 9.97 19.63
C ALA A 21 3.91 11.21 19.84
N VAL A 22 2.79 11.09 20.55
CA VAL A 22 1.95 12.23 20.91
C VAL A 22 2.71 13.24 21.78
N VAL A 23 3.40 12.75 22.82
CA VAL A 23 4.23 13.57 23.70
C VAL A 23 5.38 14.25 22.95
N ALA A 24 6.07 13.52 22.06
CA ALA A 24 7.12 14.06 21.19
C ALA A 24 6.61 15.16 20.25
N GLY A 25 5.32 15.11 19.87
CA GLY A 25 4.64 16.15 19.11
C GLY A 25 4.23 17.37 19.94
N GLY A 26 4.41 17.34 21.27
CA GLY A 26 4.02 18.40 22.20
C GLY A 26 2.57 18.27 22.69
N GLY A 27 1.92 17.12 22.48
CA GLY A 27 0.57 16.84 22.98
C GLY A 27 0.57 16.48 24.47
N GLU A 28 -0.49 16.84 25.18
CA GLU A 28 -0.79 16.40 26.53
C GLU A 28 -1.71 15.15 26.45
N ILE A 29 -1.28 14.04 27.06
CA ILE A 29 -2.12 12.85 27.17
C ILE A 29 -3.19 13.06 28.23
N VAL A 30 -4.44 12.94 27.83
CA VAL A 30 -5.59 13.11 28.71
C VAL A 30 -6.60 11.95 28.53
N ASP A 31 -7.54 11.86 29.49
CA ASP A 31 -8.71 10.99 29.32
C ASP A 31 -9.55 11.44 28.12
N VAL A 32 -10.18 10.48 27.43
CA VAL A 32 -10.96 10.75 26.21
C VAL A 32 -12.07 11.77 26.41
N ALA A 33 -12.67 11.82 27.60
CA ALA A 33 -13.71 12.80 27.95
C ALA A 33 -13.20 14.26 27.95
N ARG A 34 -11.88 14.49 27.99
CA ARG A 34 -11.25 15.81 27.98
C ARG A 34 -10.46 16.08 26.70
N ALA A 35 -10.28 15.08 25.86
CA ALA A 35 -9.46 15.16 24.66
C ALA A 35 -10.16 15.98 23.55
N LYS A 36 -9.37 16.67 22.74
CA LYS A 36 -9.81 17.30 21.48
C LYS A 36 -9.37 16.47 20.27
N GLY A 37 -8.29 15.72 20.39
CA GLY A 37 -7.84 14.76 19.39
C GLY A 37 -7.80 13.36 19.95
N LEU A 38 -7.98 12.35 19.07
CA LEU A 38 -7.91 10.94 19.37
C LEU A 38 -6.97 10.24 18.38
N VAL A 39 -5.91 9.62 18.89
CA VAL A 39 -5.07 8.72 18.10
C VAL A 39 -5.52 7.29 18.35
N TRP A 40 -6.06 6.65 17.31
CA TRP A 40 -6.60 5.29 17.39
C TRP A 40 -5.61 4.29 16.83
N ALA A 41 -5.05 3.42 17.67
CA ALA A 41 -3.92 2.54 17.34
C ALA A 41 -4.31 1.06 17.09
N SER A 42 -5.56 0.79 16.73
CA SER A 42 -5.98 -0.56 16.35
C SER A 42 -6.45 -0.61 14.89
N PRO A 43 -5.89 -1.50 14.05
CA PRO A 43 -6.30 -1.61 12.65
C PRO A 43 -7.63 -2.35 12.44
N THR A 44 -8.16 -3.00 13.48
CA THR A 44 -9.33 -3.89 13.36
C THR A 44 -10.53 -3.48 14.20
N ALA A 45 -10.34 -2.61 15.20
CA ALA A 45 -11.37 -2.25 16.17
C ALA A 45 -12.18 -1.01 15.72
N ALA A 46 -12.74 -1.03 14.52
CA ALA A 46 -13.55 0.07 13.99
C ALA A 46 -14.86 0.26 14.80
N HIS A 47 -15.52 -0.82 15.20
CA HIS A 47 -16.74 -0.75 16.01
C HIS A 47 -16.48 -0.06 17.36
N GLU A 48 -15.39 -0.45 18.04
CA GLU A 48 -14.99 0.15 19.31
C GLU A 48 -14.68 1.64 19.16
N LEU A 49 -14.04 2.04 18.05
CA LEU A 49 -13.81 3.46 17.72
C LEU A 49 -15.15 4.20 17.57
N GLY A 50 -16.13 3.61 16.87
CA GLY A 50 -17.45 4.18 16.70
C GLY A 50 -18.13 4.47 18.06
N ASP A 51 -18.14 3.49 18.95
CA ASP A 51 -18.71 3.62 20.29
C ASP A 51 -18.03 4.73 21.11
N VAL A 52 -16.70 4.85 20.99
CA VAL A 52 -15.92 5.90 21.65
C VAL A 52 -16.29 7.27 21.10
N LEU A 53 -16.42 7.42 19.78
CA LEU A 53 -16.76 8.70 19.15
C LEU A 53 -18.19 9.13 19.43
N ASP A 54 -19.14 8.21 19.48
CA ASP A 54 -20.54 8.45 19.83
C ASP A 54 -20.67 8.95 21.27
N ALA A 55 -19.89 8.37 22.20
CA ALA A 55 -19.83 8.80 23.59
C ALA A 55 -19.07 10.14 23.78
N ASN A 56 -18.26 10.56 22.81
CA ASN A 56 -17.39 11.75 22.92
C ASN A 56 -17.51 12.65 21.68
N PRO A 57 -18.68 13.28 21.43
CA PRO A 57 -18.92 14.08 20.23
C PRO A 57 -18.08 15.38 20.16
N HIS A 58 -17.37 15.72 21.23
CA HIS A 58 -16.47 16.87 21.32
C HIS A 58 -15.08 16.64 20.73
N ILE A 59 -14.77 15.41 20.30
CA ILE A 59 -13.53 15.08 19.57
C ILE A 59 -13.56 15.76 18.20
N GLU A 60 -12.55 16.57 17.92
CA GLU A 60 -12.43 17.38 16.72
C GLU A 60 -11.50 16.75 15.67
N TRP A 61 -10.56 15.89 16.10
CA TRP A 61 -9.58 15.24 15.24
C TRP A 61 -9.39 13.77 15.61
N VAL A 62 -9.38 12.89 14.58
CA VAL A 62 -9.06 11.47 14.70
C VAL A 62 -7.88 11.14 13.80
N GLN A 63 -6.82 10.57 14.37
CA GLN A 63 -5.66 10.05 13.66
C GLN A 63 -5.68 8.53 13.68
N LEU A 64 -5.84 7.93 12.51
CA LEU A 64 -5.61 6.50 12.28
C LEU A 64 -4.13 6.31 11.91
N PRO A 65 -3.36 5.45 12.58
CA PRO A 65 -1.92 5.34 12.33
C PRO A 65 -1.60 4.71 10.97
N TRP A 66 -2.40 3.77 10.49
CA TRP A 66 -2.13 3.04 9.25
C TRP A 66 -2.64 3.75 8.00
N ALA A 67 -2.09 3.34 6.82
CA ALA A 67 -2.51 3.87 5.53
C ALA A 67 -3.84 3.25 5.05
N GLY A 68 -4.09 1.98 5.37
CA GLY A 68 -5.33 1.28 5.01
C GLY A 68 -6.46 1.67 5.96
N VAL A 69 -7.49 2.30 5.42
CA VAL A 69 -8.63 2.83 6.19
C VAL A 69 -9.96 2.20 5.83
N GLU A 70 -9.98 1.19 4.99
CA GLU A 70 -11.17 0.58 4.40
C GLU A 70 -12.19 0.15 5.46
N ARG A 71 -11.71 -0.30 6.63
CA ARG A 71 -12.56 -0.71 7.77
C ARG A 71 -13.18 0.47 8.52
N PHE A 72 -12.66 1.68 8.35
CA PHE A 72 -13.02 2.88 9.10
C PHE A 72 -13.78 3.92 8.25
N VAL A 73 -13.79 3.79 6.93
CA VAL A 73 -14.40 4.78 6.02
C VAL A 73 -15.85 5.08 6.39
N HIS A 74 -16.61 4.07 6.84
CA HIS A 74 -18.01 4.24 7.25
C HIS A 74 -18.20 5.10 8.52
N LEU A 75 -17.14 5.34 9.29
CA LEU A 75 -17.14 6.24 10.46
C LEU A 75 -16.72 7.67 10.12
N VAL A 76 -16.10 7.86 8.95
CA VAL A 76 -15.57 9.17 8.55
C VAL A 76 -16.71 10.10 8.20
N ASP A 77 -16.76 11.23 8.89
CA ASP A 77 -17.77 12.27 8.71
C ASP A 77 -17.13 13.66 8.57
N GLU A 78 -17.93 14.64 8.16
CA GLU A 78 -17.48 16.03 7.99
C GLU A 78 -17.38 16.82 9.31
N SER A 79 -17.84 16.26 10.43
CA SER A 79 -17.84 16.94 11.73
C SER A 79 -16.47 16.96 12.40
N ARG A 80 -15.54 16.11 11.91
CA ARG A 80 -14.19 15.92 12.47
C ARG A 80 -13.14 15.97 11.37
N LEU A 81 -11.92 16.32 11.77
CA LEU A 81 -10.74 16.10 10.94
C LEU A 81 -10.33 14.61 11.03
N TRP A 82 -10.18 13.97 9.90
CA TRP A 82 -9.72 12.59 9.85
C TRP A 82 -8.40 12.48 9.09
N THR A 83 -7.43 11.85 9.72
CA THR A 83 -6.11 11.63 9.13
C THR A 83 -5.64 10.19 9.34
N CYS A 84 -4.75 9.73 8.46
CA CYS A 84 -4.17 8.39 8.53
C CYS A 84 -2.68 8.38 8.14
N GLY A 85 -2.07 7.21 8.19
CA GLY A 85 -0.70 6.99 7.77
C GLY A 85 -0.49 6.99 6.24
N LYS A 86 -1.38 7.59 5.46
CA LYS A 86 -1.26 7.69 3.99
C LYS A 86 0.11 8.24 3.59
N GLY A 87 0.81 7.50 2.73
CA GLY A 87 2.14 7.84 2.24
C GLY A 87 3.30 7.50 3.17
N VAL A 88 3.06 7.13 4.43
CA VAL A 88 4.11 6.81 5.41
C VAL A 88 4.94 5.61 4.97
N TYR A 89 4.31 4.62 4.35
CA TYR A 89 4.96 3.38 3.91
C TYR A 89 5.48 3.40 2.48
N ALA A 90 5.49 4.57 1.83
CA ALA A 90 5.84 4.69 0.42
C ALA A 90 7.24 4.14 0.11
N GLU A 91 8.24 4.50 0.90
CA GLU A 91 9.62 4.08 0.69
C GLU A 91 9.83 2.58 0.92
N PRO A 92 9.49 1.99 2.09
CA PRO A 92 9.73 0.57 2.33
C PRO A 92 8.91 -0.32 1.41
N VAL A 93 7.66 0.03 1.09
CA VAL A 93 6.84 -0.76 0.16
C VAL A 93 7.37 -0.68 -1.27
N ALA A 94 7.88 0.47 -1.71
CA ALA A 94 8.52 0.59 -3.02
C ALA A 94 9.82 -0.24 -3.10
N GLU A 95 10.64 -0.24 -2.04
CA GLU A 95 11.83 -1.09 -1.95
C GLU A 95 11.45 -2.57 -2.01
N HIS A 96 10.42 -2.98 -1.27
CA HIS A 96 9.92 -4.35 -1.29
C HIS A 96 9.40 -4.75 -2.68
N ALA A 97 8.61 -3.89 -3.33
CA ALA A 97 8.11 -4.14 -4.69
C ALA A 97 9.27 -4.32 -5.70
N LEU A 98 10.30 -3.49 -5.62
CA LEU A 98 11.51 -3.63 -6.45
C LEU A 98 12.24 -4.93 -6.14
N SER A 99 12.36 -5.32 -4.87
CA SER A 99 13.02 -6.57 -4.48
C SER A 99 12.27 -7.80 -5.02
N LEU A 100 10.94 -7.79 -4.93
CA LEU A 100 10.07 -8.83 -5.50
C LEU A 100 10.19 -8.91 -7.02
N LEU A 101 10.19 -7.76 -7.70
CA LEU A 101 10.37 -7.68 -9.16
C LEU A 101 11.72 -8.27 -9.58
N LEU A 102 12.80 -7.86 -8.94
CA LEU A 102 14.15 -8.37 -9.22
C LEU A 102 14.26 -9.87 -8.90
N ALA A 103 13.68 -10.33 -7.80
CA ALA A 103 13.67 -11.74 -7.44
C ALA A 103 12.95 -12.59 -8.50
N GLY A 104 11.83 -12.09 -9.03
CA GLY A 104 11.07 -12.74 -10.10
C GLY A 104 11.82 -12.75 -11.42
N MET A 105 12.12 -11.57 -11.96
CA MET A 105 12.77 -11.42 -13.26
C MET A 105 14.13 -12.16 -13.34
N ARG A 106 14.86 -12.27 -12.23
CA ARG A 106 16.15 -12.98 -12.14
C ARG A 106 16.04 -14.43 -11.67
N ASN A 107 14.80 -14.93 -11.51
CA ASN A 107 14.51 -16.30 -11.05
C ASN A 107 15.15 -16.68 -9.70
N VAL A 108 15.42 -15.67 -8.84
CA VAL A 108 16.16 -15.85 -7.59
C VAL A 108 15.42 -16.77 -6.63
N ALA A 109 14.09 -16.61 -6.52
CA ALA A 109 13.28 -17.41 -5.60
C ALA A 109 13.25 -18.91 -5.99
N ASP A 110 13.25 -19.23 -7.28
CA ASP A 110 13.33 -20.61 -7.74
C ASP A 110 14.74 -21.17 -7.54
N TYR A 111 15.77 -20.43 -7.94
CA TYR A 111 17.16 -20.84 -7.70
C TYR A 111 17.48 -21.06 -6.22
N ALA A 112 16.94 -20.27 -5.31
CA ALA A 112 17.14 -20.44 -3.87
C ALA A 112 16.55 -21.75 -3.31
N ARG A 113 15.62 -22.39 -4.04
CA ARG A 113 15.00 -23.68 -3.69
C ARG A 113 15.68 -24.88 -4.34
N GLN A 114 16.58 -24.64 -5.33
CA GLN A 114 17.29 -25.70 -6.02
C GLN A 114 18.38 -26.33 -5.15
N HIS A 115 18.63 -27.61 -5.36
CA HIS A 115 19.69 -28.37 -4.69
C HIS A 115 20.80 -28.84 -5.65
N GLU A 116 20.68 -28.46 -6.94
CA GLU A 116 21.63 -28.76 -7.98
C GLU A 116 21.75 -27.60 -8.98
N TRP A 117 22.78 -27.62 -9.81
CA TRP A 117 22.94 -26.63 -10.88
C TRP A 117 21.89 -26.87 -11.98
N THR A 118 21.05 -25.82 -12.18
CA THR A 118 20.05 -25.81 -13.25
C THR A 118 20.47 -24.86 -14.39
N GLY A 119 19.73 -24.88 -15.49
CA GLY A 119 20.01 -24.02 -16.65
C GLY A 119 19.78 -22.52 -16.32
N PRO A 120 20.41 -21.59 -17.08
CA PRO A 120 20.28 -20.17 -16.88
C PRO A 120 18.89 -19.68 -17.33
N VAL A 121 18.15 -19.07 -16.42
CA VAL A 121 16.84 -18.44 -16.64
C VAL A 121 16.86 -17.02 -16.07
N GLY A 122 16.11 -16.12 -16.66
CA GLY A 122 15.92 -14.76 -16.13
C GLY A 122 16.10 -13.68 -17.20
N ARG A 123 15.65 -12.51 -16.85
CA ARG A 123 15.69 -11.28 -17.69
C ARG A 123 16.26 -10.11 -16.90
N ASN A 124 16.79 -9.14 -17.61
CA ASN A 124 17.26 -7.90 -17.00
C ASN A 124 16.11 -6.95 -16.75
N LEU A 125 16.17 -6.23 -15.63
CA LEU A 125 15.35 -5.03 -15.41
C LEU A 125 15.94 -3.82 -16.14
N LEU A 126 17.23 -3.84 -16.47
CA LEU A 126 17.88 -2.75 -17.22
C LEU A 126 17.21 -2.55 -18.58
N GLY A 127 16.68 -1.34 -18.81
CA GLY A 127 16.00 -0.95 -20.04
C GLY A 127 14.61 -1.55 -20.23
N ALA A 128 14.04 -2.19 -19.20
CA ALA A 128 12.72 -2.82 -19.27
C ALA A 128 11.59 -1.78 -19.34
N ASN A 129 10.47 -2.18 -19.95
CA ASN A 129 9.22 -1.45 -19.88
C ASN A 129 8.48 -1.83 -18.60
N VAL A 130 8.27 -0.87 -17.70
CA VAL A 130 7.61 -1.08 -16.41
C VAL A 130 6.32 -0.27 -16.34
N THR A 131 5.21 -0.95 -16.23
CA THR A 131 3.90 -0.32 -16.00
C THR A 131 3.56 -0.34 -14.52
N ILE A 132 3.26 0.83 -13.95
CA ILE A 132 2.87 0.98 -12.54
C ILE A 132 1.41 1.42 -12.49
N LEU A 133 0.57 0.59 -11.88
CA LEU A 133 -0.84 0.87 -11.66
C LEU A 133 -0.99 1.63 -10.34
N GLY A 134 -1.36 2.91 -10.43
CA GLY A 134 -1.46 3.84 -9.33
C GLY A 134 -0.46 4.99 -9.43
N ALA A 135 -0.78 6.12 -8.80
CA ALA A 135 0.02 7.35 -8.84
C ALA A 135 0.22 7.96 -7.43
N GLY A 136 0.31 7.10 -6.42
CA GLY A 136 0.51 7.49 -5.02
C GLY A 136 1.99 7.60 -4.62
N GLY A 137 2.24 7.69 -3.31
CA GLY A 137 3.57 7.77 -2.74
C GLY A 137 4.47 6.58 -3.11
N ILE A 138 3.93 5.35 -3.14
CA ILE A 138 4.68 4.15 -3.54
C ILE A 138 5.20 4.31 -4.97
N THR A 139 4.35 4.78 -5.88
CA THR A 139 4.74 5.02 -7.28
C THR A 139 5.82 6.08 -7.39
N THR A 140 5.72 7.17 -6.62
CA THR A 140 6.76 8.22 -6.58
C THR A 140 8.11 7.63 -6.17
N SER A 141 8.13 6.79 -5.14
CA SER A 141 9.35 6.13 -4.67
C SER A 141 9.86 5.08 -5.69
N LEU A 142 8.96 4.29 -6.31
CA LEU A 142 9.31 3.31 -7.33
C LEU A 142 9.95 3.97 -8.56
N VAL A 143 9.40 5.07 -9.07
CA VAL A 143 9.96 5.81 -10.19
C VAL A 143 11.40 6.25 -9.89
N ARG A 144 11.65 6.75 -8.68
CA ARG A 144 13.00 7.11 -8.23
C ARG A 144 13.94 5.90 -8.16
N LEU A 145 13.47 4.76 -7.64
CA LEU A 145 14.25 3.53 -7.52
C LEU A 145 14.52 2.86 -8.86
N LEU A 146 13.61 2.96 -9.83
CA LEU A 146 13.74 2.37 -11.17
C LEU A 146 14.63 3.22 -12.11
N LYS A 147 14.82 4.49 -11.82
CA LYS A 147 15.62 5.39 -12.65
C LYS A 147 17.04 4.89 -12.97
N PRO A 148 17.82 4.34 -12.01
CA PRO A 148 19.15 3.77 -12.28
C PRO A 148 19.17 2.58 -13.23
N PHE A 149 18.01 1.91 -13.42
CA PHE A 149 17.86 0.80 -14.35
C PHE A 149 17.52 1.25 -15.77
N ASN A 150 17.36 2.55 -16.02
CA ASN A 150 16.98 3.09 -17.33
C ASN A 150 15.69 2.46 -17.89
N CYS A 151 14.74 2.12 -17.02
CA CYS A 151 13.44 1.61 -17.41
C CYS A 151 12.63 2.68 -18.15
N HIS A 152 11.83 2.25 -19.12
CA HIS A 152 10.72 3.06 -19.62
C HIS A 152 9.51 2.88 -18.72
N ILE A 153 9.09 3.94 -18.03
CA ILE A 153 8.08 3.88 -16.98
C ILE A 153 6.74 4.44 -17.47
N THR A 154 5.72 3.59 -17.50
CA THR A 154 4.33 3.97 -17.72
C THR A 154 3.59 3.98 -16.38
N VAL A 155 2.93 5.11 -16.05
CA VAL A 155 2.08 5.23 -14.86
C VAL A 155 0.61 5.27 -15.28
N VAL A 156 -0.20 4.39 -14.71
CA VAL A 156 -1.66 4.37 -14.93
C VAL A 156 -2.37 4.99 -13.72
N ARG A 157 -3.21 5.99 -13.97
CA ARG A 157 -3.95 6.74 -12.94
C ARG A 157 -5.32 7.21 -13.47
N ASN A 158 -6.20 7.68 -12.58
CA ASN A 158 -7.54 8.13 -13.00
C ASN A 158 -7.49 9.41 -13.86
N MET A 159 -6.59 10.34 -13.55
CA MET A 159 -6.47 11.61 -14.26
C MET A 159 -5.18 11.63 -15.10
N PRO A 160 -5.22 12.07 -16.38
CA PRO A 160 -4.08 12.02 -17.30
C PRO A 160 -3.08 13.18 -17.07
N GLU A 161 -2.85 13.53 -15.81
CA GLU A 161 -1.92 14.59 -15.45
C GLU A 161 -0.48 14.07 -15.45
N TYR A 162 0.46 14.98 -15.72
CA TYR A 162 1.88 14.71 -15.63
C TYR A 162 2.25 14.05 -14.29
N PHE A 163 3.10 13.02 -14.37
CA PHE A 163 3.68 12.37 -13.20
C PHE A 163 5.21 12.48 -13.25
N PRO A 164 5.85 13.10 -12.24
CA PRO A 164 7.29 13.34 -12.26
C PRO A 164 8.11 12.05 -12.42
N GLY A 165 8.91 11.99 -13.51
CA GLY A 165 9.81 10.89 -13.79
C GLY A 165 9.18 9.69 -14.51
N ALA A 166 7.88 9.69 -14.80
CA ALA A 166 7.28 8.77 -15.74
C ALA A 166 7.54 9.20 -17.17
N ASP A 167 7.79 8.25 -18.07
CA ASP A 167 7.93 8.50 -19.51
C ASP A 167 6.56 8.62 -20.18
N THR A 168 5.59 7.86 -19.68
CA THR A 168 4.20 7.85 -20.17
C THR A 168 3.23 7.87 -19.01
N VAL A 169 2.14 8.62 -19.14
CA VAL A 169 1.00 8.58 -18.21
C VAL A 169 -0.25 8.21 -18.98
N MET A 170 -0.96 7.20 -18.51
CA MET A 170 -2.22 6.71 -19.09
C MET A 170 -3.33 6.74 -18.06
N THR A 171 -4.57 6.75 -18.53
CA THR A 171 -5.74 6.60 -17.66
C THR A 171 -6.14 5.13 -17.52
N SER A 172 -6.92 4.81 -16.49
CA SER A 172 -7.47 3.46 -16.25
C SER A 172 -8.31 2.94 -17.43
N VAL A 173 -8.90 3.82 -18.21
CA VAL A 173 -9.63 3.46 -19.45
C VAL A 173 -8.71 2.80 -20.49
N ASN A 174 -7.44 3.15 -20.47
CA ASN A 174 -6.41 2.62 -21.38
C ASN A 174 -5.56 1.53 -20.69
N LEU A 175 -6.09 0.84 -19.69
CA LEU A 175 -5.34 -0.19 -18.95
C LEU A 175 -4.73 -1.23 -19.87
N VAL A 176 -5.51 -1.78 -20.79
CA VAL A 176 -5.05 -2.79 -21.74
C VAL A 176 -3.86 -2.29 -22.56
N ASP A 177 -3.93 -1.05 -23.10
CA ASP A 177 -2.84 -0.46 -23.86
C ASP A 177 -1.56 -0.30 -23.02
N ALA A 178 -1.71 -0.04 -21.72
CA ALA A 178 -0.59 0.10 -20.79
C ALA A 178 0.04 -1.26 -20.41
N LEU A 179 -0.66 -2.38 -20.58
CA LEU A 179 -0.15 -3.73 -20.33
C LEU A 179 0.63 -4.29 -21.52
N VAL A 180 0.27 -3.89 -22.74
CA VAL A 180 0.95 -4.37 -23.96
C VAL A 180 2.40 -3.89 -23.98
N GLY A 181 3.33 -4.81 -24.21
CA GLY A 181 4.75 -4.54 -24.27
C GLY A 181 5.43 -4.31 -22.91
N ALA A 182 4.70 -4.42 -21.80
CA ALA A 182 5.30 -4.32 -20.48
C ALA A 182 6.08 -5.59 -20.10
N ASP A 183 7.34 -5.43 -19.70
CA ASP A 183 8.16 -6.49 -19.09
C ASP A 183 7.78 -6.74 -17.63
N ALA A 184 7.24 -5.72 -16.97
CA ALA A 184 6.78 -5.77 -15.59
C ALA A 184 5.54 -4.90 -15.37
N VAL A 185 4.62 -5.39 -14.54
CA VAL A 185 3.43 -4.64 -14.08
C VAL A 185 3.45 -4.62 -12.56
N ILE A 186 3.38 -3.43 -11.95
CA ILE A 186 3.39 -3.25 -10.49
C ILE A 186 2.07 -2.63 -10.05
N VAL A 187 1.33 -3.33 -9.18
CA VAL A 187 0.06 -2.85 -8.60
C VAL A 187 0.36 -2.12 -7.30
N ALA A 188 0.15 -0.79 -7.29
CA ALA A 188 0.43 0.12 -6.18
C ALA A 188 -0.68 1.17 -6.01
N LEU A 189 -1.94 0.75 -6.11
CA LEU A 189 -3.12 1.61 -6.02
C LEU A 189 -4.04 1.22 -4.85
N ALA A 190 -4.96 2.10 -4.51
CA ALA A 190 -5.96 1.85 -3.49
C ALA A 190 -7.06 0.91 -4.02
N LEU A 191 -7.63 0.11 -3.14
CA LEU A 191 -8.80 -0.71 -3.45
C LEU A 191 -10.06 0.16 -3.39
N THR A 192 -10.75 0.22 -4.51
CA THR A 192 -12.04 0.89 -4.68
C THR A 192 -12.96 -0.03 -5.49
N PRO A 193 -14.26 0.26 -5.59
CA PRO A 193 -15.15 -0.51 -6.47
C PRO A 193 -14.65 -0.61 -7.92
N ASP A 194 -13.99 0.45 -8.44
CA ASP A 194 -13.48 0.48 -9.82
C ASP A 194 -12.16 -0.30 -10.00
N THR A 195 -11.45 -0.59 -8.92
CA THR A 195 -10.17 -1.29 -8.96
C THR A 195 -10.25 -2.72 -8.42
N ASP A 196 -11.41 -3.13 -7.92
CA ASP A 196 -11.69 -4.49 -7.47
C ASP A 196 -11.76 -5.44 -8.67
N GLY A 197 -10.93 -6.47 -8.68
CA GLY A 197 -10.85 -7.44 -9.79
C GLY A 197 -10.37 -6.84 -11.11
N MET A 198 -9.69 -5.70 -11.10
CA MET A 198 -9.26 -4.99 -12.32
C MET A 198 -8.27 -5.77 -13.18
N LEU A 199 -7.58 -6.75 -12.61
CA LEU A 199 -6.71 -7.67 -13.32
C LEU A 199 -7.33 -9.07 -13.30
N SER A 200 -7.91 -9.43 -14.42
CA SER A 200 -8.59 -10.70 -14.68
C SER A 200 -7.97 -11.38 -15.88
N LYS A 201 -8.58 -12.45 -16.34
CA LYS A 201 -8.14 -13.21 -17.51
C LYS A 201 -7.93 -12.32 -18.74
N GLY A 202 -8.84 -11.35 -18.98
CA GLY A 202 -8.75 -10.45 -20.12
C GLY A 202 -7.48 -9.61 -20.10
N GLU A 203 -7.13 -9.06 -18.95
CA GLU A 203 -5.93 -8.23 -18.78
C GLU A 203 -4.66 -9.09 -18.89
N PHE A 204 -4.65 -10.29 -18.32
CA PHE A 204 -3.50 -11.21 -18.44
C PHE A 204 -3.22 -11.62 -19.89
N GLU A 205 -4.25 -11.81 -20.71
CA GLU A 205 -4.09 -12.16 -22.14
C GLU A 205 -3.42 -11.05 -22.96
N HIS A 206 -3.40 -9.79 -22.46
CA HIS A 206 -2.73 -8.66 -23.09
C HIS A 206 -1.32 -8.40 -22.56
N MET A 207 -0.91 -9.06 -21.46
CA MET A 207 0.44 -8.97 -20.93
C MET A 207 1.41 -9.82 -21.78
N GLU A 208 2.69 -9.46 -21.76
CA GLU A 208 3.73 -10.25 -22.40
C GLU A 208 3.94 -11.59 -21.68
N ARG A 209 4.14 -12.66 -22.44
CA ARG A 209 4.35 -14.02 -21.88
C ARG A 209 5.54 -14.13 -20.92
N HIS A 210 6.44 -13.19 -20.94
CA HIS A 210 7.57 -13.11 -20.02
C HIS A 210 7.38 -12.09 -18.91
N ALA A 211 6.28 -11.33 -18.91
CA ALA A 211 6.03 -10.26 -17.95
C ALA A 211 5.89 -10.80 -16.52
N TRP A 212 6.40 -10.02 -15.57
CA TRP A 212 6.20 -10.26 -14.15
C TRP A 212 5.19 -9.28 -13.57
N LEU A 213 4.21 -9.83 -12.86
CA LEU A 213 3.23 -9.06 -12.09
C LEU A 213 3.69 -8.95 -10.64
N VAL A 214 3.76 -7.75 -10.10
CA VAL A 214 4.03 -7.50 -8.67
C VAL A 214 2.81 -6.85 -8.03
N ASN A 215 2.29 -7.40 -6.95
CA ASN A 215 1.19 -6.79 -6.21
C ASN A 215 1.60 -6.43 -4.77
N VAL A 216 1.68 -5.12 -4.51
CA VAL A 216 1.92 -4.54 -3.18
C VAL A 216 0.76 -3.61 -2.75
N GLY A 217 -0.36 -3.65 -3.48
CA GLY A 217 -1.57 -2.91 -3.18
C GLY A 217 -2.53 -3.68 -2.28
N ARG A 218 -3.51 -4.36 -2.89
CA ARG A 218 -4.44 -5.27 -2.20
C ARG A 218 -4.65 -6.52 -3.06
N GLY A 219 -4.88 -7.68 -2.43
CA GLY A 219 -5.12 -8.95 -3.12
C GLY A 219 -6.29 -8.86 -4.11
N ARG A 220 -7.37 -8.22 -3.71
CA ARG A 220 -8.60 -8.05 -4.50
C ARG A 220 -8.45 -7.27 -5.81
N HIS A 221 -7.33 -6.62 -6.09
CA HIS A 221 -7.08 -6.07 -7.44
C HIS A 221 -6.95 -7.15 -8.51
N ILE A 222 -6.69 -8.39 -8.10
CA ILE A 222 -6.45 -9.53 -8.97
C ILE A 222 -7.54 -10.57 -8.73
N VAL A 223 -8.15 -11.06 -9.80
CA VAL A 223 -9.00 -12.24 -9.73
C VAL A 223 -8.10 -13.47 -9.56
N THR A 224 -8.07 -14.03 -8.34
CA THR A 224 -7.10 -15.04 -7.93
C THR A 224 -7.12 -16.30 -8.80
N ASP A 225 -8.29 -16.80 -9.17
CA ASP A 225 -8.43 -17.99 -10.01
C ASP A 225 -7.89 -17.75 -11.43
N ASP A 226 -8.08 -16.55 -11.97
CA ASP A 226 -7.56 -16.14 -13.27
C ASP A 226 -6.02 -16.02 -13.24
N LEU A 227 -5.45 -15.53 -12.13
CA LEU A 227 -4.00 -15.52 -11.93
C LEU A 227 -3.44 -16.94 -11.89
N VAL A 228 -4.09 -17.85 -11.16
CA VAL A 228 -3.71 -19.28 -11.12
C VAL A 228 -3.69 -19.86 -12.52
N TRP A 229 -4.71 -19.59 -13.33
CA TRP A 229 -4.77 -20.01 -14.71
C TRP A 229 -3.64 -19.38 -15.53
N ALA A 230 -3.42 -18.08 -15.46
CA ALA A 230 -2.41 -17.36 -16.23
C ALA A 230 -0.98 -17.88 -15.96
N LEU A 231 -0.67 -18.17 -14.69
CA LEU A 231 0.62 -18.72 -14.27
C LEU A 231 0.81 -20.17 -14.73
N ARG A 232 -0.24 -21.00 -14.65
CA ARG A 232 -0.21 -22.41 -15.03
C ARG A 232 -0.05 -22.59 -16.53
N GLU A 233 -0.78 -21.80 -17.31
CA GLU A 233 -0.74 -21.87 -18.79
C GLU A 233 0.42 -21.06 -19.39
N GLY A 234 1.22 -20.36 -18.56
CA GLY A 234 2.32 -19.52 -19.02
C GLY A 234 1.85 -18.36 -19.89
N VAL A 235 0.69 -17.81 -19.58
CA VAL A 235 0.16 -16.59 -20.22
C VAL A 235 1.02 -15.41 -19.84
N ILE A 236 1.47 -15.37 -18.56
CA ILE A 236 2.48 -14.44 -18.05
C ILE A 236 3.67 -15.20 -17.46
N GLY A 237 4.82 -14.55 -17.34
CA GLY A 237 6.07 -15.15 -16.88
C GLY A 237 6.05 -15.52 -15.41
N GLY A 238 5.44 -14.70 -14.57
CA GLY A 238 5.34 -14.95 -13.14
C GLY A 238 4.60 -13.86 -12.38
N ALA A 239 4.39 -14.11 -11.09
CA ALA A 239 3.83 -13.15 -10.17
C ALA A 239 4.58 -13.11 -8.84
N ALA A 240 4.64 -11.94 -8.21
CA ALA A 240 5.18 -11.72 -6.87
C ALA A 240 4.17 -10.92 -6.05
N LEU A 241 3.64 -11.54 -5.02
CA LEU A 241 2.48 -11.11 -4.27
C LEU A 241 2.85 -10.86 -2.82
N ASP A 242 2.80 -9.61 -2.37
CA ASP A 242 2.86 -9.30 -0.94
C ASP A 242 1.47 -9.36 -0.29
N VAL A 243 0.43 -9.28 -1.12
CA VAL A 243 -0.98 -9.32 -0.73
C VAL A 243 -1.75 -10.31 -1.59
N THR A 244 -2.74 -11.01 -1.01
CA THR A 244 -3.54 -12.04 -1.68
C THR A 244 -5.03 -11.88 -1.38
N ASP A 245 -5.88 -12.54 -2.15
CA ASP A 245 -7.29 -12.73 -1.85
C ASP A 245 -7.68 -14.20 -2.01
N PRO A 246 -8.13 -14.88 -0.92
CA PRO A 246 -8.26 -14.35 0.45
C PRO A 246 -6.90 -14.08 1.13
N GLU A 247 -6.93 -13.26 2.18
CA GLU A 247 -5.77 -12.99 3.02
C GLU A 247 -6.10 -13.30 4.49
N PRO A 248 -5.36 -14.22 5.16
CA PRO A 248 -4.22 -15.03 4.65
C PRO A 248 -4.61 -16.01 3.56
N LEU A 249 -3.67 -16.25 2.62
CA LEU A 249 -3.87 -17.28 1.58
C LEU A 249 -3.93 -18.68 2.24
N PRO A 250 -4.99 -19.49 1.99
CA PRO A 250 -5.16 -20.79 2.63
C PRO A 250 -3.98 -21.73 2.37
N ALA A 251 -3.68 -22.56 3.37
CA ALA A 251 -2.72 -23.65 3.19
C ALA A 251 -3.19 -24.60 2.07
N GLY A 252 -2.27 -24.99 1.20
CA GLY A 252 -2.59 -25.85 0.04
C GLY A 252 -3.15 -25.11 -1.18
N HIS A 253 -3.29 -23.78 -1.13
CA HIS A 253 -3.66 -23.01 -2.30
C HIS A 253 -2.63 -23.20 -3.44
N PRO A 254 -3.05 -23.34 -4.72
CA PRO A 254 -2.16 -23.63 -5.83
C PRO A 254 -0.97 -22.67 -5.97
N LEU A 255 -1.15 -21.38 -5.70
CA LEU A 255 -0.08 -20.38 -5.80
C LEU A 255 1.15 -20.70 -4.96
N TRP A 256 1.01 -21.41 -3.81
CA TRP A 256 2.15 -21.80 -2.97
C TRP A 256 3.13 -22.77 -3.65
N SER A 257 2.63 -23.58 -4.57
CA SER A 257 3.42 -24.61 -5.25
C SER A 257 3.91 -24.21 -6.64
N MET A 258 3.53 -23.04 -7.14
CA MET A 258 3.93 -22.56 -8.47
C MET A 258 5.37 -22.05 -8.46
N PRO A 259 6.26 -22.56 -9.34
CA PRO A 259 7.67 -22.13 -9.39
C PRO A 259 7.82 -20.66 -9.79
N ASN A 260 6.88 -20.14 -10.58
CA ASN A 260 6.82 -18.77 -11.06
C ASN A 260 5.93 -17.85 -10.20
N CYS A 261 5.67 -18.25 -8.95
CA CYS A 261 4.96 -17.41 -7.97
C CYS A 261 5.81 -17.18 -6.72
N ILE A 262 5.95 -15.93 -6.31
CA ILE A 262 6.60 -15.53 -5.07
C ILE A 262 5.51 -14.94 -4.17
N ILE A 263 5.44 -15.37 -2.91
CA ILE A 263 4.48 -14.85 -1.95
C ILE A 263 5.23 -14.41 -0.70
N THR A 264 4.98 -13.17 -0.26
CA THR A 264 5.38 -12.64 1.02
C THR A 264 4.14 -12.29 1.84
N PRO A 265 4.13 -12.50 3.17
CA PRO A 265 2.91 -12.43 3.97
C PRO A 265 2.59 -11.00 4.43
N HIS A 266 2.34 -10.07 3.49
CA HIS A 266 2.01 -8.67 3.72
C HIS A 266 3.06 -7.97 4.60
N VAL A 267 4.31 -8.05 4.16
CA VAL A 267 5.49 -7.57 4.90
C VAL A 267 6.26 -6.48 4.17
N GLY A 268 5.64 -5.85 3.18
CA GLY A 268 6.22 -4.67 2.52
C GLY A 268 6.64 -3.57 3.49
N ASN A 269 6.07 -3.60 4.71
CA ASN A 269 6.50 -2.76 5.81
C ASN A 269 6.31 -3.53 7.14
N THR A 270 7.41 -4.01 7.74
CA THR A 270 7.36 -4.73 9.01
C THR A 270 7.09 -3.78 10.19
N PRO A 271 6.64 -4.29 11.37
CA PRO A 271 6.46 -3.46 12.55
C PRO A 271 7.70 -2.64 12.93
N GLU A 272 8.90 -3.20 12.80
CA GLU A 272 10.17 -2.52 13.10
C GLU A 272 10.41 -1.33 12.18
N MET A 273 10.03 -1.43 10.91
CA MET A 273 10.10 -0.33 9.94
C MET A 273 8.96 0.68 10.15
N ALA A 274 7.78 0.19 10.50
CA ALA A 274 6.56 0.97 10.61
C ALA A 274 6.60 1.96 11.78
N VAL A 275 7.01 1.49 12.97
CA VAL A 275 6.93 2.27 14.21
C VAL A 275 7.64 3.62 14.13
N PRO A 276 8.88 3.75 13.67
CA PRO A 276 9.55 5.04 13.54
C PRO A 276 8.79 6.01 12.61
N LEU A 277 8.33 5.52 11.47
CA LEU A 277 7.64 6.31 10.45
C LEU A 277 6.27 6.80 10.93
N LEU A 278 5.51 5.92 11.60
CA LEU A 278 4.21 6.27 12.19
C LEU A 278 4.37 7.22 13.36
N SER A 279 5.38 7.01 14.20
CA SER A 279 5.69 7.90 15.33
C SER A 279 5.98 9.32 14.83
N GLU A 280 6.75 9.47 13.77
CA GLU A 280 7.04 10.76 13.15
C GLU A 280 5.76 11.41 12.60
N ARG A 281 4.91 10.65 11.87
CA ARG A 281 3.63 11.15 11.35
C ARG A 281 2.70 11.63 12.47
N ILE A 282 2.55 10.84 13.54
CA ILE A 282 1.73 11.22 14.69
C ILE A 282 2.29 12.48 15.34
N SER A 283 3.58 12.51 15.63
CA SER A 283 4.24 13.68 16.23
C SER A 283 4.08 14.94 15.39
N GLU A 284 4.24 14.84 14.08
CA GLU A 284 4.06 15.97 13.16
C GLU A 284 2.61 16.44 13.11
N ASN A 285 1.64 15.54 13.04
CA ASN A 285 0.23 15.93 13.06
C ASN A 285 -0.20 16.54 14.39
N VAL A 286 0.35 16.10 15.52
CA VAL A 286 0.13 16.75 16.83
C VAL A 286 0.68 18.18 16.81
N ARG A 287 1.90 18.41 16.30
CA ARG A 287 2.47 19.77 16.15
C ARG A 287 1.61 20.66 15.25
N ARG A 288 1.17 20.12 14.11
CA ARG A 288 0.31 20.85 13.16
C ARG A 288 -1.05 21.19 13.76
N TYR A 289 -1.66 20.24 14.46
CA TYR A 289 -2.93 20.46 15.16
C TYR A 289 -2.81 21.58 16.19
N ALA A 290 -1.75 21.58 17.01
CA ALA A 290 -1.46 22.65 17.98
C ALA A 290 -1.28 24.02 17.32
N ALA A 291 -0.72 24.04 16.11
CA ALA A 291 -0.48 25.26 15.34
C ALA A 291 -1.68 25.71 14.48
N GLY A 292 -2.77 24.94 14.44
CA GLY A 292 -3.89 25.17 13.51
C GLY A 292 -3.50 25.05 12.04
N ALA A 293 -2.43 24.28 11.75
CA ALA A 293 -1.97 24.04 10.38
C ALA A 293 -2.68 22.82 9.75
N GLU A 294 -2.65 22.74 8.43
CA GLU A 294 -3.19 21.60 7.68
C GLU A 294 -2.52 20.30 8.12
N LEU A 295 -3.33 19.27 8.42
CA LEU A 295 -2.85 17.95 8.84
C LEU A 295 -2.46 17.09 7.62
N ILE A 296 -1.47 16.22 7.82
CA ILE A 296 -0.97 15.34 6.78
C ILE A 296 -1.75 14.02 6.78
N GLY A 297 -2.14 13.55 5.59
CA GLY A 297 -2.82 12.27 5.42
C GLY A 297 -4.32 12.36 5.67
N ALA A 298 -4.95 13.47 5.28
CA ALA A 298 -6.40 13.62 5.31
C ALA A 298 -7.09 12.47 4.55
N ILE A 299 -8.17 11.97 5.15
CA ILE A 299 -9.01 10.92 4.56
C ILE A 299 -10.13 11.61 3.78
N HIS A 300 -10.36 11.16 2.56
CA HIS A 300 -11.42 11.63 1.67
C HIS A 300 -12.47 10.53 1.51
N PRO A 301 -13.61 10.59 2.24
CA PRO A 301 -14.62 9.52 2.22
C PRO A 301 -15.15 9.21 0.83
N GLU A 302 -15.28 10.24 -0.01
CA GLU A 302 -15.75 10.14 -1.39
C GLU A 302 -14.79 9.36 -2.31
N LEU A 303 -13.50 9.27 -1.92
CA LEU A 303 -12.48 8.53 -2.65
C LEU A 303 -12.22 7.13 -2.04
N GLY A 304 -12.77 6.85 -0.84
CA GLY A 304 -12.57 5.60 -0.12
C GLY A 304 -11.20 5.46 0.55
N TYR A 305 -10.40 6.55 0.57
CA TYR A 305 -9.05 6.55 1.16
C TYR A 305 -8.56 7.94 1.56
#